data_58ab6f5c99c4a15289bb25c30f210d65
#
_entry.id   58ab6f5c99c4a15289bb25c30f210d65
#
_cell.length_a   1.000
_cell.length_b   1.000
_cell.length_c   1.000
_cell.angle_alpha   90.00
_cell.angle_beta   90.00
_cell.angle_gamma   90.00
#
_symmetry.space_group_name_H-M   'P 1'
#
loop_
_entity.id
_entity.type
_entity.pdbx_description
1 polymer ?
#
loop_
_entity_poly.entity_id
_entity_poly.type
_entity_poly.pdbx_seq_one_letter_code
_entity_poly.pdbx_strand_id
1 'polypeptide(L)'
;MSIFFCTFAPNLYIMIENFLQTDWLTVITKILLAGALGFLMGMEREWHGKVVGTRTISLIVIGSALYVLMSPTITGGDNSRVIAQVVSGIGFLGAGIIFKNGDTIRGLTTAATVWCAAAIGCLCGCGMFAEAILGTLAIMTVNIFFKHLKPEEHHEQN
;
A
#
# COMPACT_ATOMS: atom_id res chain seq x y z
N MET A 1 13.16 21.90 36.68
CA MET A 1 13.30 20.45 36.50
C MET A 1 12.02 19.66 36.83
N SER A 2 11.15 20.18 37.72
CA SER A 2 9.90 19.47 38.14
C SER A 2 8.76 19.50 37.13
N ILE A 3 8.66 20.51 36.24
CA ILE A 3 7.57 20.67 35.29
C ILE A 3 7.70 19.67 34.14
N PHE A 4 8.88 19.31 33.72
CA PHE A 4 9.17 18.35 32.65
C PHE A 4 8.76 16.92 33.06
N PHE A 5 8.95 16.57 34.32
CA PHE A 5 8.61 15.26 34.88
C PHE A 5 7.09 15.08 35.05
N CYS A 6 6.36 16.16 35.36
CA CYS A 6 4.91 16.13 35.57
C CYS A 6 4.12 15.98 34.25
N THR A 7 4.69 16.43 33.11
CA THR A 7 4.07 16.29 31.79
C THR A 7 4.47 14.99 31.09
N PHE A 8 5.64 14.44 31.40
CA PHE A 8 6.18 13.23 30.75
C PHE A 8 5.61 11.92 31.34
N ALA A 9 5.39 11.88 32.65
CA ALA A 9 4.90 10.68 33.34
C ALA A 9 3.48 10.23 32.89
N PRO A 10 2.47 11.10 32.77
CA PRO A 10 1.15 10.66 32.31
C PRO A 10 1.16 10.21 30.84
N ASN A 11 1.98 10.83 29.99
CA ASN A 11 2.11 10.40 28.59
C ASN A 11 2.79 9.04 28.47
N LEU A 12 3.80 8.77 29.29
CA LEU A 12 4.47 7.46 29.32
C LEU A 12 3.53 6.37 29.84
N TYR A 13 2.73 6.67 30.87
CA TYR A 13 1.75 5.73 31.41
C TYR A 13 0.68 5.37 30.37
N ILE A 14 0.09 6.36 29.70
CA ILE A 14 -0.88 6.18 28.63
C ILE A 14 -0.26 5.37 27.47
N MET A 15 1.00 5.64 27.14
CA MET A 15 1.70 4.91 26.09
C MET A 15 1.93 3.44 26.44
N ILE A 16 2.29 3.13 27.70
CA ILE A 16 2.44 1.77 28.19
C ILE A 16 1.08 1.04 28.26
N GLU A 17 0.04 1.70 28.71
CA GLU A 17 -1.31 1.14 28.78
C GLU A 17 -1.84 0.81 27.39
N ASN A 18 -1.70 1.72 26.41
CA ASN A 18 -2.05 1.46 25.02
C ASN A 18 -1.22 0.32 24.42
N PHE A 19 0.07 0.21 24.77
CA PHE A 19 0.93 -0.89 24.33
C PHE A 19 0.45 -2.24 24.88
N LEU A 20 0.06 -2.30 26.14
CA LEU A 20 -0.42 -3.52 26.80
C LEU A 20 -1.85 -3.91 26.34
N GLN A 21 -2.68 -2.93 25.98
CA GLN A 21 -4.05 -3.16 25.48
C GLN A 21 -4.12 -3.45 23.98
N THR A 22 -3.02 -3.23 23.26
CA THR A 22 -2.99 -3.49 21.82
C THR A 22 -3.10 -4.99 21.57
N ASP A 23 -4.09 -5.40 20.78
CA ASP A 23 -4.19 -6.76 20.27
C ASP A 23 -3.13 -7.02 19.20
N TRP A 24 -1.93 -7.41 19.64
CA TRP A 24 -0.77 -7.66 18.79
C TRP A 24 -1.05 -8.73 17.73
N LEU A 25 -1.91 -9.70 18.02
CA LEU A 25 -2.28 -10.73 17.06
C LEU A 25 -3.02 -10.11 15.86
N THR A 26 -3.95 -9.20 16.13
CA THR A 26 -4.68 -8.47 15.07
C THR A 26 -3.74 -7.57 14.26
N VAL A 27 -2.80 -6.88 14.88
CA VAL A 27 -1.82 -6.04 14.17
C VAL A 27 -0.92 -6.90 13.26
N ILE A 28 -0.40 -8.01 13.80
CA ILE A 28 0.46 -8.93 13.04
C ILE A 28 -0.30 -9.53 11.86
N THR A 29 -1.54 -9.98 12.05
CA THR A 29 -2.34 -10.55 10.94
C THR A 29 -2.60 -9.54 9.83
N LYS A 30 -2.88 -8.27 10.16
CA LYS A 30 -3.06 -7.19 9.18
C LYS A 30 -1.79 -6.95 8.36
N ILE A 31 -0.63 -6.88 9.02
CA ILE A 31 0.65 -6.64 8.35
C ILE A 31 1.06 -7.85 7.49
N LEU A 32 0.91 -9.07 8.01
CA LEU A 32 1.23 -10.29 7.27
C LEU A 32 0.36 -10.44 6.04
N LEU A 33 -0.95 -10.19 6.15
CA LEU A 33 -1.85 -10.25 5.01
C LEU A 33 -1.51 -9.16 3.97
N ALA A 34 -1.24 -7.93 4.41
CA ALA A 34 -0.79 -6.85 3.54
C ALA A 34 0.49 -7.23 2.77
N GLY A 35 1.47 -7.82 3.47
CA GLY A 35 2.70 -8.32 2.87
C GLY A 35 2.47 -9.45 1.87
N ALA A 36 1.62 -10.42 2.20
CA ALA A 36 1.29 -11.56 1.33
C ALA A 36 0.58 -11.10 0.05
N LEU A 37 -0.44 -10.23 0.16
CA LEU A 37 -1.16 -9.71 -1.01
C LEU A 37 -0.26 -8.82 -1.87
N GLY A 38 0.56 -7.97 -1.24
CA GLY A 38 1.56 -7.16 -1.95
C GLY A 38 2.60 -8.00 -2.65
N PHE A 39 3.07 -9.09 -2.03
CA PHE A 39 3.99 -10.05 -2.63
C PHE A 39 3.38 -10.73 -3.86
N LEU A 40 2.14 -11.22 -3.76
CA LEU A 40 1.43 -11.86 -4.87
C LEU A 40 1.26 -10.93 -6.07
N MET A 41 0.78 -9.70 -5.82
CA MET A 41 0.64 -8.68 -6.87
C MET A 41 1.99 -8.31 -7.49
N GLY A 42 3.02 -8.15 -6.67
CA GLY A 42 4.36 -7.80 -7.13
C GLY A 42 5.03 -8.90 -7.92
N MET A 43 4.86 -10.15 -7.53
CA MET A 43 5.39 -11.33 -8.23
C MET A 43 4.78 -11.46 -9.63
N GLU A 44 3.47 -11.24 -9.77
CA GLU A 44 2.82 -11.17 -11.08
C GLU A 44 3.47 -10.11 -11.97
N ARG A 45 3.76 -8.92 -11.43
CA ARG A 45 4.38 -7.80 -12.16
C ARG A 45 5.81 -8.11 -12.58
N GLU A 46 6.60 -8.68 -11.68
CA GLU A 46 7.98 -9.05 -11.92
C GLU A 46 8.09 -10.17 -12.97
N TRP A 47 7.22 -11.18 -12.90
CA TRP A 47 7.13 -12.25 -13.88
C TRP A 47 6.80 -11.75 -15.30
N HIS A 48 6.10 -10.60 -15.37
CA HIS A 48 5.79 -9.95 -16.63
C HIS A 48 6.80 -8.86 -17.05
N GLY A 49 7.96 -8.80 -16.42
CA GLY A 49 9.04 -7.86 -16.79
C GLY A 49 8.69 -6.37 -16.60
N LYS A 50 7.76 -6.05 -15.68
CA LYS A 50 7.40 -4.67 -15.39
C LYS A 50 8.43 -4.01 -14.48
N VAL A 51 8.65 -2.70 -14.65
CA VAL A 51 9.64 -1.91 -13.89
C VAL A 51 9.41 -1.96 -12.38
N VAL A 52 8.15 -1.98 -11.95
CA VAL A 52 7.76 -2.07 -10.55
C VAL A 52 7.40 -3.51 -10.23
N GLY A 53 8.29 -4.18 -9.50
CA GLY A 53 8.20 -5.60 -9.13
C GLY A 53 7.80 -5.85 -7.68
N THR A 54 8.09 -7.06 -7.21
CA THR A 54 7.68 -7.63 -5.91
C THR A 54 8.05 -6.74 -4.74
N ARG A 55 9.29 -6.28 -4.66
CA ARG A 55 9.79 -5.46 -3.55
C ARG A 55 8.99 -4.16 -3.40
N THR A 56 8.80 -3.45 -4.50
CA THR A 56 8.15 -2.12 -4.47
C THR A 56 6.67 -2.25 -4.14
N ILE A 57 5.94 -3.17 -4.77
CA ILE A 57 4.51 -3.37 -4.50
C ILE A 57 4.29 -3.81 -3.05
N SER A 58 5.07 -4.75 -2.53
CA SER A 58 4.96 -5.19 -1.13
C SER A 58 5.17 -4.03 -0.16
N LEU A 59 6.18 -3.18 -0.39
CA LEU A 59 6.43 -2.01 0.46
C LEU A 59 5.29 -1.00 0.41
N ILE A 60 4.67 -0.79 -0.74
CA ILE A 60 3.52 0.12 -0.88
C ILE A 60 2.33 -0.42 -0.08
N VAL A 61 1.99 -1.71 -0.23
CA VAL A 61 0.86 -2.32 0.47
C VAL A 61 1.07 -2.31 1.98
N ILE A 62 2.26 -2.73 2.45
CA ILE A 62 2.62 -2.71 3.88
C ILE A 62 2.61 -1.28 4.41
N GLY A 63 3.24 -0.32 3.72
CA GLY A 63 3.31 1.07 4.13
C GLY A 63 1.92 1.70 4.27
N SER A 64 1.03 1.47 3.31
CA SER A 64 -0.35 1.95 3.36
C SER A 64 -1.12 1.33 4.54
N ALA A 65 -0.94 0.03 4.81
CA ALA A 65 -1.54 -0.63 5.96
C ALA A 65 -1.05 -0.04 7.29
N LEU A 66 0.26 0.24 7.40
CA LEU A 66 0.85 0.87 8.60
C LEU A 66 0.30 2.27 8.85
N TYR A 67 0.14 3.10 7.81
CA TYR A 67 -0.48 4.43 7.95
C TYR A 67 -1.91 4.34 8.50
N VAL A 68 -2.71 3.39 8.02
CA VAL A 68 -4.07 3.18 8.51
C VAL A 68 -4.07 2.62 9.93
N LEU A 69 -3.16 1.72 10.27
CA LEU A 69 -3.03 1.16 11.63
C LEU A 69 -2.70 2.22 12.68
N MET A 70 -1.89 3.24 12.34
CA MET A 70 -1.56 4.33 13.27
C MET A 70 -2.68 5.39 13.35
N SER A 71 -3.64 5.41 12.43
CA SER A 71 -4.68 6.43 12.33
C SER A 71 -5.52 6.59 13.60
N PRO A 72 -6.02 5.52 14.26
CA PRO A 72 -6.83 5.66 15.47
C PRO A 72 -6.13 6.44 16.59
N THR A 73 -4.81 6.28 16.69
CA THR A 73 -3.98 6.95 17.70
C THR A 73 -3.86 8.46 17.43
N ILE A 74 -3.87 8.87 16.15
CA ILE A 74 -3.63 10.26 15.75
C ILE A 74 -4.95 11.03 15.57
N THR A 75 -5.98 10.37 15.01
CA THR A 75 -7.23 11.02 14.55
C THR A 75 -8.44 10.71 15.43
N GLY A 76 -8.27 10.00 16.54
CA GLY A 76 -9.39 9.60 17.40
C GLY A 76 -10.32 8.58 16.76
N GLY A 77 -9.84 7.77 15.80
CA GLY A 77 -10.58 6.69 15.16
C GLY A 77 -11.09 7.03 13.74
N ASP A 78 -10.89 8.23 13.24
CA ASP A 78 -11.25 8.60 11.85
C ASP A 78 -10.12 8.24 10.88
N ASN A 79 -10.23 7.10 10.22
CA ASN A 79 -9.29 6.64 9.21
C ASN A 79 -9.39 7.41 7.88
N SER A 80 -10.49 8.11 7.61
CA SER A 80 -10.76 8.72 6.30
C SER A 80 -9.72 9.76 5.92
N ARG A 81 -9.28 10.56 6.89
CA ARG A 81 -8.26 11.60 6.67
C ARG A 81 -6.90 11.02 6.28
N VAL A 82 -6.48 9.93 6.95
CA VAL A 82 -5.20 9.27 6.65
C VAL A 82 -5.27 8.57 5.28
N ILE A 83 -6.36 7.87 5.00
CA ILE A 83 -6.58 7.23 3.69
C ILE A 83 -6.54 8.27 2.56
N ALA A 84 -7.20 9.42 2.72
CA ALA A 84 -7.15 10.50 1.72
C ALA A 84 -5.72 10.99 1.46
N GLN A 85 -4.88 11.08 2.49
CA GLN A 85 -3.47 11.46 2.34
C GLN A 85 -2.63 10.35 1.68
N VAL A 86 -2.90 9.08 1.98
CA VAL A 86 -2.26 7.94 1.29
C VAL A 86 -2.59 7.99 -0.21
N VAL A 87 -3.87 8.18 -0.57
CA VAL A 87 -4.32 8.30 -1.98
C VAL A 87 -3.64 9.46 -2.70
N SER A 88 -3.51 10.61 -2.03
CA SER A 88 -2.80 11.76 -2.58
C SER A 88 -1.31 11.51 -2.73
N GLY A 89 -0.66 10.97 -1.70
CA GLY A 89 0.78 10.72 -1.66
C GLY A 89 1.25 9.69 -2.67
N ILE A 90 0.48 8.62 -2.89
CA ILE A 90 0.83 7.58 -3.87
C ILE A 90 0.79 8.13 -5.31
N GLY A 91 0.03 9.21 -5.55
CA GLY A 91 0.02 9.90 -6.83
C GLY A 91 1.39 10.42 -7.25
N PHE A 92 2.22 10.86 -6.31
CA PHE A 92 3.60 11.27 -6.56
C PHE A 92 4.48 10.11 -7.06
N LEU A 93 4.37 8.93 -6.42
CA LEU A 93 5.07 7.72 -6.89
C LEU A 93 4.56 7.28 -8.25
N GLY A 94 3.24 7.32 -8.48
CA GLY A 94 2.62 7.03 -9.76
C GLY A 94 3.13 7.94 -10.88
N ALA A 95 3.21 9.24 -10.62
CA ALA A 95 3.74 10.21 -11.57
C ALA A 95 5.21 9.93 -11.94
N GLY A 96 6.03 9.51 -10.96
CA GLY A 96 7.43 9.15 -11.18
C GLY A 96 7.63 7.90 -12.05
N ILE A 97 6.59 7.07 -12.23
CA ILE A 97 6.65 5.88 -13.08
C ILE A 97 6.25 6.19 -14.53
N ILE A 98 5.48 7.27 -14.76
CA ILE A 98 4.98 7.66 -16.07
C ILE A 98 6.02 8.53 -16.75
N PHE A 99 6.48 8.12 -17.93
CA PHE A 99 7.40 8.91 -18.72
C PHE A 99 7.02 8.90 -20.21
N LYS A 100 7.30 10.02 -20.86
CA LYS A 100 7.04 10.22 -22.28
C LYS A 100 8.37 10.05 -23.04
N ASN A 101 8.34 9.21 -24.08
CA ASN A 101 9.45 9.04 -25.01
C ASN A 101 8.93 9.30 -26.43
N GLY A 102 9.24 10.46 -26.99
CA GLY A 102 8.64 10.90 -28.24
C GLY A 102 7.13 11.06 -28.11
N ASP A 103 6.37 10.39 -28.98
CA ASP A 103 4.90 10.39 -28.95
C ASP A 103 4.30 9.28 -28.11
N THR A 104 5.12 8.38 -27.54
CA THR A 104 4.64 7.26 -26.72
C THR A 104 4.72 7.57 -25.23
N ILE A 105 3.64 7.24 -24.50
CA ILE A 105 3.60 7.33 -23.04
C ILE A 105 3.73 5.91 -22.47
N ARG A 106 4.71 5.71 -21.58
CA ARG A 106 4.98 4.43 -20.93
C ARG A 106 4.70 4.54 -19.43
N GLY A 107 4.42 3.40 -18.77
CA GLY A 107 4.28 3.31 -17.32
C GLY A 107 2.86 3.56 -16.79
N LEU A 108 1.86 3.92 -17.60
CA LEU A 108 0.49 4.22 -17.15
C LEU A 108 -0.15 3.06 -16.38
N THR A 109 -0.12 1.85 -16.94
CA THR A 109 -0.68 0.65 -16.27
C THR A 109 0.08 0.32 -14.99
N THR A 110 1.39 0.52 -14.96
CA THR A 110 2.21 0.32 -13.79
C THR A 110 1.85 1.33 -12.69
N ALA A 111 1.70 2.60 -13.03
CA ALA A 111 1.27 3.64 -12.10
C ALA A 111 -0.14 3.36 -11.53
N ALA A 112 -1.08 2.93 -12.37
CA ALA A 112 -2.42 2.52 -11.94
C ALA A 112 -2.37 1.32 -10.99
N THR A 113 -1.52 0.31 -11.26
CA THR A 113 -1.36 -0.84 -10.36
C THR A 113 -0.76 -0.43 -9.01
N VAL A 114 0.21 0.48 -8.98
CA VAL A 114 0.79 1.04 -7.76
C VAL A 114 -0.27 1.78 -6.94
N TRP A 115 -1.12 2.55 -7.60
CA TRP A 115 -2.24 3.25 -6.96
C TRP A 115 -3.24 2.27 -6.34
N CYS A 116 -3.62 1.23 -7.08
CA CYS A 116 -4.48 0.15 -6.57
C CYS A 116 -3.84 -0.63 -5.42
N ALA A 117 -2.52 -0.88 -5.46
CA ALA A 117 -1.80 -1.57 -4.39
C ALA A 117 -1.89 -0.82 -3.05
N ALA A 118 -1.83 0.52 -3.08
CA ALA A 118 -2.04 1.33 -1.87
C ALA A 118 -3.45 1.14 -1.29
N ALA A 119 -4.48 1.03 -2.13
CA ALA A 119 -5.84 0.77 -1.68
C ALA A 119 -5.96 -0.61 -0.98
N ILE A 120 -5.31 -1.66 -1.50
CA ILE A 120 -5.25 -2.96 -0.84
C ILE A 120 -4.60 -2.86 0.54
N GLY A 121 -3.53 -2.08 0.66
CA GLY A 121 -2.89 -1.81 1.96
C GLY A 121 -3.84 -1.13 2.94
N CYS A 122 -4.58 -0.11 2.49
CA CYS A 122 -5.58 0.56 3.32
C CYS A 122 -6.67 -0.40 3.81
N LEU A 123 -7.19 -1.28 2.94
CA LEU A 123 -8.17 -2.30 3.30
C LEU A 123 -7.63 -3.26 4.38
N CYS A 124 -6.39 -3.74 4.22
CA CYS A 124 -5.74 -4.57 5.23
C CYS A 124 -5.60 -3.84 6.57
N GLY A 125 -5.20 -2.56 6.56
CA GLY A 125 -5.09 -1.73 7.75
C GLY A 125 -6.42 -1.52 8.47
N CYS A 126 -7.52 -1.36 7.72
CA CYS A 126 -8.88 -1.30 8.25
C CYS A 126 -9.40 -2.65 8.79
N GLY A 127 -8.74 -3.77 8.46
CA GLY A 127 -9.21 -5.12 8.80
C GLY A 127 -10.27 -5.66 7.84
N MET A 128 -10.45 -5.03 6.68
CA MET A 128 -11.38 -5.44 5.61
C MET A 128 -10.70 -6.51 4.74
N PHE A 129 -10.53 -7.71 5.30
CA PHE A 129 -9.71 -8.76 4.69
C PHE A 129 -10.33 -9.37 3.45
N ALA A 130 -11.65 -9.59 3.45
CA ALA A 130 -12.37 -10.14 2.32
C ALA A 130 -12.29 -9.21 1.11
N GLU A 131 -12.49 -7.91 1.33
CA GLU A 131 -12.41 -6.87 0.31
C GLU A 131 -10.98 -6.72 -0.23
N ALA A 132 -9.97 -6.83 0.64
CA ALA A 132 -8.56 -6.81 0.22
C ALA A 132 -8.21 -7.99 -0.69
N ILE A 133 -8.66 -9.21 -0.35
CA ILE A 133 -8.45 -10.42 -1.15
C ILE A 133 -9.17 -10.30 -2.50
N LEU A 134 -10.46 -9.97 -2.49
CA LEU A 134 -11.25 -9.81 -3.72
C LEU A 134 -10.71 -8.70 -4.61
N GLY A 135 -10.31 -7.57 -4.02
CA GLY A 135 -9.67 -6.47 -4.74
C GLY A 135 -8.34 -6.88 -5.39
N THR A 136 -7.51 -7.65 -4.67
CA THR A 136 -6.26 -8.18 -5.22
C THR A 136 -6.52 -9.11 -6.41
N LEU A 137 -7.47 -10.04 -6.29
CA LEU A 137 -7.84 -10.94 -7.38
C LEU A 137 -8.37 -10.16 -8.59
N ALA A 138 -9.19 -9.15 -8.37
CA ALA A 138 -9.72 -8.30 -9.46
C ALA A 138 -8.58 -7.57 -10.19
N ILE A 139 -7.65 -6.95 -9.45
CA ILE A 139 -6.51 -6.22 -10.04
C ILE A 139 -5.61 -7.17 -10.84
N MET A 140 -5.30 -8.35 -10.28
CA MET A 140 -4.49 -9.35 -10.98
C MET A 140 -5.19 -9.86 -12.24
N THR A 141 -6.50 -10.12 -12.16
CA THR A 141 -7.29 -10.55 -13.33
C THR A 141 -7.24 -9.52 -14.45
N VAL A 142 -7.42 -8.23 -14.13
CA VAL A 142 -7.32 -7.15 -15.11
C VAL A 142 -5.92 -7.10 -15.73
N ASN A 143 -4.87 -7.14 -14.91
CA ASN A 143 -3.50 -7.09 -15.39
C ASN A 143 -3.14 -8.26 -16.33
N ILE A 144 -3.59 -9.47 -16.00
CA ILE A 144 -3.30 -10.68 -16.79
C ILE A 144 -4.16 -10.70 -18.06
N PHE A 145 -5.48 -10.46 -17.94
CA PHE A 145 -6.42 -10.56 -19.05
C PHE A 145 -6.12 -9.58 -20.18
N PHE A 146 -5.92 -8.30 -19.85
CA PHE A 146 -5.65 -7.28 -20.87
C PHE A 146 -4.27 -7.39 -21.51
N LYS A 147 -3.32 -8.04 -20.84
CA LYS A 147 -2.04 -8.37 -21.46
C LYS A 147 -2.17 -9.36 -22.61
N HIS A 148 -3.02 -10.37 -22.43
CA HIS A 148 -3.28 -11.36 -23.51
C HIS A 148 -3.98 -10.74 -24.73
N LEU A 149 -4.74 -9.65 -24.54
CA LEU A 149 -5.46 -8.99 -25.63
C LEU A 149 -4.60 -8.01 -26.43
N LYS A 150 -3.50 -7.50 -25.87
CA LYS A 150 -2.52 -6.65 -26.56
C LYS A 150 -1.14 -7.22 -26.32
N PRO A 151 -0.59 -8.06 -27.22
CA PRO A 151 0.83 -8.36 -27.21
C PRO A 151 1.59 -7.02 -27.36
N GLU A 152 2.49 -6.72 -26.41
CA GLU A 152 3.37 -5.55 -26.55
C GLU A 152 4.18 -5.74 -27.82
N GLU A 153 4.02 -4.84 -28.78
CA GLU A 153 4.92 -4.76 -29.93
C GLU A 153 6.34 -4.50 -29.37
N HIS A 154 7.16 -5.53 -29.42
CA HIS A 154 8.61 -5.37 -29.24
C HIS A 154 9.10 -4.53 -30.41
N HIS A 155 9.18 -3.22 -30.25
CA HIS A 155 10.04 -2.44 -31.10
C HIS A 155 11.47 -2.88 -30.79
N GLU A 156 12.00 -3.75 -31.64
CA GLU A 156 13.42 -4.04 -31.75
C GLU A 156 14.15 -2.71 -31.82
N GLN A 157 15.04 -2.51 -30.86
CA GLN A 157 16.03 -1.45 -30.93
C GLN A 157 17.06 -1.89 -31.97
N ASN A 158 16.98 -1.30 -33.16
CA ASN A 158 18.12 -1.15 -34.07
C ASN A 158 18.80 0.16 -33.78
#